data_4bfd67a622943dd2d110644367a2fb16
#
_entry.id   4bfd67a622943dd2d110644367a2fb16
#
_cell.length_a   1.000
_cell.length_b   1.000
_cell.length_c   1.000
_cell.angle_alpha   90.00
_cell.angle_beta   90.00
_cell.angle_gamma   90.00
#
_symmetry.space_group_name_H-M   'P 1'
#
loop_
_entity.id
_entity.type
_entity.pdbx_description
1 polymer ?
#
loop_
_entity_poly.entity_id
_entity_poly.type
_entity_poly.pdbx_seq_one_letter_code
_entity_poly.pdbx_strand_id
1 'polypeptide(L)'
;MAQNIRVQKTFEALFALEDIREIFRGTLPTGLSETEEQEFQKKVSDLKEIINELESGKGNPKVTRLAGNLPIRDREESFINIQPIQAAGRLTVEARKALIAYGDGYSTCDSCKKPFRLDKITKPGIADFHVELAYFLNMDEARVVPGARRGFQAVASSLLEKGDIAIVSSLSHYTEFLSVENAGGIVKEVPLNENNIITADATAEKIEEVIRETGKTPKIVMMDHFDYQFANEHEIKGIAKVSHQYDIPLLYNGAYTVGVMPVDGKDLGADFVIGSGHKSMASAAPSGVLATTEEWAPIVFRTTQMKGDLTGRKFGIKEVEMLGCTLMGGTLFSMMASFPAVKERVKNWDEEVSKSNYLIERILSISGSKVLSEYPRKHALTKIDTTDSFDTVAKNHPKRGYYLSNELSKRGIIGVFPGATKAWKLSTYGLSRDKVKYLGDSLVEIAEKNGLEVR
;
A
#
# COMPACT_ATOMS: atom_id res chain seq x y z
N MET A 1 22.98 16.89 -18.30
CA MET A 1 23.04 15.44 -18.59
C MET A 1 24.30 14.78 -18.00
N ALA A 2 25.50 15.30 -18.19
CA ALA A 2 26.74 14.67 -17.65
C ALA A 2 26.80 14.53 -16.12
N GLN A 3 26.21 15.48 -15.38
CA GLN A 3 26.20 15.45 -13.90
C GLN A 3 25.31 14.36 -13.33
N ASN A 4 24.24 14.00 -14.04
CA ASN A 4 23.31 12.94 -13.61
C ASN A 4 23.91 11.53 -13.80
N ILE A 5 24.68 11.35 -14.86
CA ILE A 5 25.39 10.08 -15.17
C ILE A 5 26.45 9.81 -14.10
N ARG A 6 27.20 10.81 -13.66
CA ARG A 6 28.21 10.66 -12.61
C ARG A 6 27.59 10.25 -11.27
N VAL A 7 26.47 10.86 -10.89
CA VAL A 7 25.75 10.47 -9.67
C VAL A 7 25.29 9.02 -9.73
N GLN A 8 24.67 8.62 -10.84
CA GLN A 8 24.23 7.22 -11.03
C GLN A 8 25.40 6.25 -10.97
N LYS A 9 26.50 6.53 -11.69
CA LYS A 9 27.70 5.68 -11.71
C LYS A 9 28.40 5.59 -10.35
N THR A 10 28.34 6.66 -9.55
CA THR A 10 28.82 6.63 -8.16
C THR A 10 28.04 5.62 -7.32
N PHE A 11 26.71 5.59 -7.42
CA PHE A 11 25.91 4.58 -6.72
C PHE A 11 26.15 3.16 -7.25
N GLU A 12 26.27 2.97 -8.58
CA GLU A 12 26.61 1.68 -9.17
C GLU A 12 27.98 1.16 -8.64
N ALA A 13 28.96 2.05 -8.52
CA ALA A 13 30.27 1.71 -7.95
C ALA A 13 30.19 1.34 -6.45
N LEU A 14 29.38 2.05 -5.67
CA LEU A 14 29.14 1.73 -4.25
C LEU A 14 28.49 0.35 -4.10
N PHE A 15 27.50 0.02 -4.91
CA PHE A 15 26.88 -1.31 -4.89
C PHE A 15 27.84 -2.41 -5.33
N ALA A 16 28.66 -2.17 -6.35
CA ALA A 16 29.68 -3.12 -6.77
C ALA A 16 30.74 -3.36 -5.68
N LEU A 17 31.13 -2.33 -4.93
CA LEU A 17 31.99 -2.44 -3.74
C LEU A 17 31.32 -3.22 -2.61
N GLU A 18 30.03 -3.01 -2.38
CA GLU A 18 29.25 -3.75 -1.40
C GLU A 18 29.19 -5.25 -1.76
N ASP A 19 28.98 -5.57 -3.04
CA ASP A 19 29.02 -6.96 -3.52
C ASP A 19 30.39 -7.61 -3.29
N ILE A 20 31.49 -6.88 -3.54
CA ILE A 20 32.87 -7.35 -3.26
C ILE A 20 33.03 -7.57 -1.75
N ARG A 21 32.57 -6.65 -0.92
CA ARG A 21 32.62 -6.79 0.53
C ARG A 21 31.88 -8.02 1.02
N GLU A 22 30.74 -8.36 0.40
CA GLU A 22 29.96 -9.56 0.77
C GLU A 22 30.72 -10.86 0.46
N ILE A 23 31.52 -10.92 -0.60
CA ILE A 23 32.40 -12.07 -0.87
C ILE A 23 33.37 -12.28 0.31
N PHE A 24 34.01 -11.21 0.79
CA PHE A 24 34.94 -11.29 1.92
C PHE A 24 34.29 -11.55 3.29
N ARG A 25 33.01 -11.24 3.45
CA ARG A 25 32.28 -11.53 4.71
C ARG A 25 32.04 -13.02 4.93
N GLY A 26 32.01 -13.81 3.87
CA GLY A 26 31.81 -15.26 3.92
C GLY A 26 33.10 -16.07 3.93
N THR A 27 34.25 -15.42 3.76
CA THR A 27 35.55 -16.10 3.56
C THR A 27 36.19 -16.51 4.89
N LEU A 28 36.78 -17.71 4.91
CA LEU A 28 37.62 -18.15 6.00
C LEU A 28 38.94 -17.35 6.03
N PRO A 29 39.62 -17.23 7.18
CA PRO A 29 40.92 -16.53 7.30
C PRO A 29 42.02 -17.09 6.37
N THR A 30 41.78 -18.25 5.78
CA THR A 30 42.71 -18.96 4.89
C THR A 30 42.71 -18.47 3.43
N GLY A 31 41.81 -17.54 3.07
CA GLY A 31 41.69 -16.97 1.72
C GLY A 31 40.44 -17.39 1.00
N LEU A 32 40.27 -16.86 -0.23
CA LEU A 32 39.14 -17.18 -1.12
C LEU A 32 39.28 -18.59 -1.67
N SER A 33 38.20 -19.33 -1.80
CA SER A 33 38.12 -20.54 -2.61
C SER A 33 38.25 -20.18 -4.10
N GLU A 34 38.55 -21.14 -4.94
CA GLU A 34 38.71 -20.93 -6.39
C GLU A 34 37.45 -20.30 -7.04
N THR A 35 36.27 -20.68 -6.56
CA THR A 35 34.97 -20.13 -7.01
C THR A 35 34.75 -18.70 -6.54
N GLU A 36 35.11 -18.42 -5.29
CA GLU A 36 35.01 -17.07 -4.73
C GLU A 36 36.03 -16.11 -5.36
N GLU A 37 37.24 -16.62 -5.71
CA GLU A 37 38.24 -15.84 -6.42
C GLU A 37 37.74 -15.47 -7.84
N GLN A 38 37.12 -16.39 -8.56
CA GLN A 38 36.54 -16.12 -9.87
C GLN A 38 35.42 -15.09 -9.78
N GLU A 39 34.54 -15.21 -8.78
CA GLU A 39 33.45 -14.25 -8.54
C GLU A 39 34.02 -12.87 -8.17
N PHE A 40 35.04 -12.83 -7.33
CA PHE A 40 35.75 -11.61 -6.95
C PHE A 40 36.38 -10.92 -8.16
N GLN A 41 37.14 -11.65 -9.00
CA GLN A 41 37.77 -11.09 -10.21
C GLN A 41 36.73 -10.52 -11.17
N LYS A 42 35.58 -11.20 -11.34
CA LYS A 42 34.47 -10.72 -12.15
C LYS A 42 33.93 -9.40 -11.59
N LYS A 43 33.64 -9.34 -10.28
CA LYS A 43 33.12 -8.12 -9.62
C LYS A 43 34.12 -6.95 -9.67
N VAL A 44 35.41 -7.23 -9.56
CA VAL A 44 36.47 -6.23 -9.72
C VAL A 44 36.52 -5.69 -11.16
N SER A 45 36.36 -6.57 -12.15
CA SER A 45 36.28 -6.16 -13.57
C SER A 45 35.08 -5.27 -13.83
N ASP A 46 33.89 -5.64 -13.31
CA ASP A 46 32.66 -4.84 -13.44
C ASP A 46 32.84 -3.45 -12.78
N LEU A 47 33.46 -3.40 -11.57
CA LEU A 47 33.76 -2.15 -10.90
C LEU A 47 34.72 -1.25 -11.68
N LYS A 48 35.78 -1.84 -12.29
CA LYS A 48 36.69 -1.07 -13.17
C LYS A 48 35.98 -0.44 -14.35
N GLU A 49 35.06 -1.17 -14.98
CA GLU A 49 34.26 -0.64 -16.08
C GLU A 49 33.39 0.54 -15.60
N ILE A 50 32.73 0.41 -14.45
CA ILE A 50 31.91 1.49 -13.85
C ILE A 50 32.76 2.73 -13.55
N ILE A 51 33.97 2.54 -13.01
CA ILE A 51 34.90 3.65 -12.71
C ILE A 51 35.34 4.36 -14.00
N ASN A 52 35.69 3.59 -15.04
CA ASN A 52 36.07 4.16 -16.34
C ASN A 52 34.92 4.97 -16.96
N GLU A 53 33.67 4.50 -16.83
CA GLU A 53 32.48 5.25 -17.27
C GLU A 53 32.27 6.51 -16.42
N LEU A 54 32.55 6.46 -15.12
CA LEU A 54 32.47 7.59 -14.20
C LEU A 54 33.51 8.69 -14.57
N GLU A 55 34.75 8.29 -14.86
CA GLU A 55 35.83 9.19 -15.27
C GLU A 55 35.58 9.84 -16.63
N SER A 56 35.18 9.04 -17.63
CA SER A 56 34.93 9.51 -18.99
C SER A 56 33.71 10.43 -19.11
N GLY A 57 32.79 10.36 -18.13
CA GLY A 57 31.49 11.03 -18.19
C GLY A 57 30.60 10.56 -19.36
N LYS A 58 31.03 9.48 -20.04
CA LYS A 58 30.37 8.83 -21.18
C LYS A 58 29.71 7.53 -20.68
N GLY A 59 28.83 7.63 -19.70
CA GLY A 59 28.00 6.49 -19.32
C GLY A 59 27.10 6.10 -20.49
N ASN A 60 27.06 4.81 -20.80
CA ASN A 60 26.08 4.29 -21.73
C ASN A 60 24.70 4.55 -21.13
N PRO A 61 23.85 5.38 -21.74
CA PRO A 61 22.58 5.73 -21.11
C PRO A 61 21.66 4.51 -21.11
N LYS A 62 21.78 3.68 -20.06
CA LYS A 62 20.82 2.59 -19.81
C LYS A 62 19.37 3.11 -19.83
N VAL A 63 19.18 4.38 -19.42
CA VAL A 63 17.87 5.06 -19.47
C VAL A 63 17.35 5.24 -20.91
N THR A 64 18.20 5.50 -21.90
CA THR A 64 17.77 5.56 -23.31
C THR A 64 17.50 4.20 -23.93
N ARG A 65 18.07 3.11 -23.37
CA ARG A 65 17.74 1.74 -23.77
C ARG A 65 16.42 1.26 -23.15
N LEU A 66 15.97 1.84 -22.05
CA LEU A 66 14.64 1.61 -21.51
C LEU A 66 13.53 1.98 -22.49
N ALA A 67 13.73 2.97 -23.38
CA ALA A 67 12.73 3.37 -24.35
C ALA A 67 12.52 2.34 -25.50
N GLY A 68 13.51 1.47 -25.80
CA GLY A 68 13.46 0.54 -26.92
C GLY A 68 13.03 -0.90 -26.59
N ASN A 69 13.27 -1.36 -25.36
CA ASN A 69 13.01 -2.74 -24.92
C ASN A 69 12.72 -2.73 -23.42
N LEU A 70 11.58 -2.15 -23.01
CA LEU A 70 11.05 -2.41 -21.70
C LEU A 70 10.47 -3.84 -21.69
N PRO A 71 11.20 -4.85 -21.17
CA PRO A 71 10.51 -6.05 -20.73
C PRO A 71 9.62 -5.59 -19.59
N ILE A 72 8.35 -5.43 -19.86
CA ILE A 72 7.31 -5.12 -18.89
C ILE A 72 7.39 -6.23 -17.84
N ARG A 73 8.20 -6.00 -16.77
CA ARG A 73 8.24 -6.78 -15.53
C ARG A 73 8.00 -8.30 -15.67
N ASP A 74 8.47 -8.94 -16.77
CA ASP A 74 8.29 -10.38 -17.00
C ASP A 74 8.89 -11.22 -15.88
N ARG A 75 9.95 -10.70 -15.24
CA ARG A 75 10.57 -11.37 -14.10
C ARG A 75 9.68 -11.44 -12.87
N GLU A 76 8.91 -10.41 -12.56
CA GLU A 76 8.02 -10.44 -11.37
C GLU A 76 6.85 -11.42 -11.54
N GLU A 77 6.49 -11.78 -12.75
CA GLU A 77 5.47 -12.81 -13.01
C GLU A 77 5.98 -14.23 -12.76
N SER A 78 7.27 -14.46 -12.94
CA SER A 78 7.92 -15.71 -12.63
C SER A 78 8.27 -15.89 -11.14
N PHE A 79 8.25 -14.80 -10.34
CA PHE A 79 8.52 -14.86 -8.91
C PHE A 79 7.23 -15.01 -8.08
N ILE A 80 7.37 -15.65 -6.91
CA ILE A 80 6.36 -15.60 -5.85
C ILE A 80 6.61 -14.34 -5.05
N ASN A 81 5.77 -13.33 -5.24
CA ASN A 81 5.90 -12.05 -4.56
C ASN A 81 4.97 -12.00 -3.34
N ILE A 82 5.55 -11.99 -2.15
CA ILE A 82 4.85 -11.91 -0.85
C ILE A 82 4.92 -10.52 -0.23
N GLN A 83 5.18 -9.49 -1.04
CA GLN A 83 5.28 -8.11 -0.57
C GLN A 83 3.98 -7.67 0.14
N PRO A 84 4.08 -7.15 1.38
CA PRO A 84 2.88 -6.92 2.20
C PRO A 84 2.09 -5.67 1.81
N ILE A 85 2.68 -4.70 1.08
CA ILE A 85 2.07 -3.38 0.91
C ILE A 85 1.16 -3.32 -0.31
N GLN A 86 1.57 -3.90 -1.44
CA GLN A 86 0.95 -3.69 -2.74
C GLN A 86 0.57 -5.00 -3.45
N ALA A 87 0.29 -6.06 -2.69
CA ALA A 87 -0.01 -7.37 -3.26
C ALA A 87 -1.16 -7.33 -4.29
N ALA A 88 -2.22 -6.60 -3.99
CA ALA A 88 -3.38 -6.44 -4.87
C ALA A 88 -3.27 -5.27 -5.86
N GLY A 89 -2.17 -4.53 -5.84
CA GLY A 89 -1.88 -3.42 -6.75
C GLY A 89 -1.30 -3.83 -8.10
N ARG A 90 -1.07 -5.14 -8.32
CA ARG A 90 -0.56 -5.64 -9.61
C ARG A 90 -1.55 -5.35 -10.73
N LEU A 91 -1.06 -4.65 -11.76
CA LEU A 91 -1.90 -4.25 -12.89
C LEU A 91 -2.38 -5.46 -13.71
N THR A 92 -3.64 -5.42 -14.13
CA THR A 92 -4.15 -6.34 -15.15
C THR A 92 -3.52 -6.03 -16.51
N VAL A 93 -3.67 -6.94 -17.47
CA VAL A 93 -3.20 -6.72 -18.86
C VAL A 93 -3.91 -5.49 -19.45
N GLU A 94 -5.21 -5.35 -19.20
CA GLU A 94 -6.03 -4.24 -19.66
C GLU A 94 -5.58 -2.91 -19.05
N ALA A 95 -5.26 -2.89 -17.76
CA ALA A 95 -4.73 -1.70 -17.08
C ALA A 95 -3.37 -1.28 -17.65
N ARG A 96 -2.49 -2.23 -18.00
CA ARG A 96 -1.22 -1.95 -18.66
C ARG A 96 -1.41 -1.35 -20.05
N LYS A 97 -2.35 -1.88 -20.84
CA LYS A 97 -2.73 -1.32 -22.14
C LYS A 97 -3.30 0.10 -22.00
N ALA A 98 -4.16 0.32 -21.01
CA ALA A 98 -4.72 1.64 -20.74
C ALA A 98 -3.62 2.66 -20.36
N LEU A 99 -2.64 2.27 -19.53
CA LEU A 99 -1.49 3.11 -19.21
C LEU A 99 -0.69 3.53 -20.45
N ILE A 100 -0.47 2.63 -21.39
CA ILE A 100 0.25 2.94 -22.63
C ILE A 100 -0.58 3.89 -23.49
N ALA A 101 -1.90 3.65 -23.61
CA ALA A 101 -2.78 4.45 -24.44
C ALA A 101 -3.03 5.87 -23.89
N TYR A 102 -3.02 6.04 -22.55
CA TYR A 102 -3.36 7.28 -21.87
C TYR A 102 -2.24 7.81 -20.98
N GLY A 103 -1.00 7.39 -21.23
CA GLY A 103 0.17 7.80 -20.46
C GLY A 103 0.67 9.20 -20.73
N ASP A 104 0.09 9.88 -21.73
CA ASP A 104 0.42 11.24 -22.05
C ASP A 104 0.01 12.23 -20.95
N GLY A 105 0.70 13.37 -20.89
CA GLY A 105 0.47 14.38 -19.87
C GLY A 105 -0.83 15.19 -20.00
N TYR A 106 -1.80 14.68 -20.77
CA TYR A 106 -3.08 15.35 -20.90
C TYR A 106 -3.91 15.24 -19.62
N SER A 107 -4.54 16.36 -19.29
CA SER A 107 -5.46 16.44 -18.15
C SER A 107 -6.77 15.73 -18.48
N THR A 108 -7.10 14.71 -17.72
CA THR A 108 -8.44 14.10 -17.71
C THR A 108 -9.24 14.63 -16.53
N CYS A 109 -10.39 15.22 -16.80
CA CYS A 109 -11.16 15.86 -15.76
C CYS A 109 -12.67 15.72 -16.03
N ASP A 110 -13.33 14.85 -15.25
CA ASP A 110 -14.80 14.83 -15.15
C ASP A 110 -15.29 15.32 -13.76
N SER A 111 -14.40 15.83 -12.92
CA SER A 111 -14.77 16.54 -11.69
C SER A 111 -15.31 17.95 -11.99
N CYS A 112 -15.75 18.21 -13.22
CA CYS A 112 -16.38 19.44 -13.65
C CYS A 112 -17.85 19.20 -13.94
N LYS A 113 -18.71 20.10 -13.46
CA LYS A 113 -20.15 20.11 -13.84
C LYS A 113 -20.40 20.26 -15.34
N LYS A 114 -19.37 20.67 -16.09
CA LYS A 114 -19.38 20.70 -17.56
C LYS A 114 -18.19 19.92 -18.08
N PRO A 115 -18.38 19.00 -19.06
CA PRO A 115 -17.28 18.23 -19.64
C PRO A 115 -16.17 19.13 -20.15
N PHE A 116 -14.93 18.79 -19.84
CA PHE A 116 -13.77 19.49 -20.39
C PHE A 116 -13.55 19.04 -21.85
N ARG A 117 -13.47 19.99 -22.77
CA ARG A 117 -13.57 19.68 -24.22
C ARG A 117 -12.41 18.89 -24.79
N LEU A 118 -11.22 18.96 -24.17
CA LEU A 118 -10.01 18.34 -24.72
C LEU A 118 -9.86 16.87 -24.33
N ASP A 119 -10.46 16.45 -23.20
CA ASP A 119 -10.31 15.11 -22.64
C ASP A 119 -11.63 14.34 -22.62
N LYS A 120 -12.45 14.56 -23.64
CA LYS A 120 -13.78 13.94 -23.72
C LYS A 120 -13.65 12.45 -24.03
N ILE A 121 -13.62 11.64 -22.99
CA ILE A 121 -13.76 10.20 -23.10
C ILE A 121 -15.24 9.87 -22.97
N THR A 122 -15.77 9.30 -24.02
CA THR A 122 -17.21 9.07 -24.15
C THR A 122 -17.62 7.62 -23.85
N LYS A 123 -16.68 6.68 -23.80
CA LYS A 123 -17.01 5.25 -23.55
C LYS A 123 -15.82 4.50 -22.93
N PRO A 124 -15.94 4.03 -21.68
CA PRO A 124 -16.93 4.47 -20.70
C PRO A 124 -16.68 5.90 -20.26
N GLY A 125 -17.72 6.62 -19.86
CA GLY A 125 -17.58 7.93 -19.24
C GLY A 125 -16.95 7.82 -17.85
N ILE A 126 -16.18 8.82 -17.42
CA ILE A 126 -15.61 8.86 -16.07
C ILE A 126 -16.73 8.99 -15.03
N ALA A 127 -17.76 9.80 -15.33
CA ALA A 127 -18.94 9.93 -14.48
C ALA A 127 -19.67 8.60 -14.28
N ASP A 128 -19.83 7.81 -15.34
CA ASP A 128 -20.45 6.48 -15.26
C ASP A 128 -19.61 5.55 -14.38
N PHE A 129 -18.29 5.62 -14.49
CA PHE A 129 -17.39 4.87 -13.64
C PHE A 129 -17.49 5.28 -12.16
N HIS A 130 -17.64 6.57 -11.86
CA HIS A 130 -17.88 7.03 -10.50
C HIS A 130 -19.17 6.47 -9.90
N VAL A 131 -20.24 6.36 -10.71
CA VAL A 131 -21.50 5.71 -10.30
C VAL A 131 -21.27 4.22 -10.03
N GLU A 132 -20.53 3.52 -10.91
CA GLU A 132 -20.18 2.10 -10.67
C GLU A 132 -19.34 1.91 -9.41
N LEU A 133 -18.42 2.83 -9.10
CA LEU A 133 -17.64 2.77 -7.87
C LEU A 133 -18.51 2.98 -6.62
N ALA A 134 -19.43 3.94 -6.65
CA ALA A 134 -20.36 4.17 -5.56
C ALA A 134 -21.23 2.90 -5.32
N TYR A 135 -21.78 2.33 -6.37
CA TYR A 135 -22.55 1.07 -6.29
C TYR A 135 -21.70 -0.10 -5.75
N PHE A 136 -20.46 -0.23 -6.21
CA PHE A 136 -19.54 -1.29 -5.77
C PHE A 136 -19.24 -1.24 -4.26
N LEU A 137 -19.28 -0.04 -3.66
CA LEU A 137 -19.03 0.19 -2.24
C LEU A 137 -20.33 0.33 -1.42
N ASN A 138 -21.50 0.20 -2.08
CA ASN A 138 -22.81 0.52 -1.51
C ASN A 138 -22.82 1.91 -0.83
N MET A 139 -22.29 2.92 -1.55
CA MET A 139 -22.33 4.34 -1.16
C MET A 139 -23.13 5.13 -2.17
N ASP A 140 -23.46 6.40 -1.87
CA ASP A 140 -24.30 7.21 -2.76
C ASP A 140 -23.50 7.91 -3.85
N GLU A 141 -22.31 8.43 -3.51
CA GLU A 141 -21.41 9.06 -4.46
C GLU A 141 -19.95 8.60 -4.27
N ALA A 142 -19.20 8.54 -5.37
CA ALA A 142 -17.77 8.23 -5.34
C ALA A 142 -16.98 9.09 -6.34
N ARG A 143 -15.70 9.29 -6.05
CA ARG A 143 -14.74 9.92 -6.97
C ARG A 143 -13.40 9.19 -6.91
N VAL A 144 -12.72 9.11 -8.05
CA VAL A 144 -11.31 8.73 -8.08
C VAL A 144 -10.48 9.91 -7.60
N VAL A 145 -9.52 9.62 -6.73
CA VAL A 145 -8.61 10.63 -6.14
C VAL A 145 -7.15 10.23 -6.34
N PRO A 146 -6.19 11.17 -6.32
CA PRO A 146 -4.76 10.88 -6.43
C PRO A 146 -4.20 10.21 -5.17
N GLY A 147 -4.64 8.98 -4.90
CA GLY A 147 -4.29 8.16 -3.73
C GLY A 147 -5.22 8.37 -2.54
N ALA A 148 -5.29 7.36 -1.67
CA ALA A 148 -6.07 7.42 -0.42
C ALA A 148 -5.72 8.65 0.42
N ARG A 149 -4.44 9.04 0.46
CA ARG A 149 -3.98 10.25 1.15
C ARG A 149 -4.78 11.49 0.74
N ARG A 150 -5.09 11.67 -0.55
CA ARG A 150 -5.90 12.81 -1.01
C ARG A 150 -7.34 12.70 -0.51
N GLY A 151 -7.88 11.49 -0.44
CA GLY A 151 -9.20 11.27 0.16
C GLY A 151 -9.25 11.70 1.63
N PHE A 152 -8.28 11.28 2.44
CA PHE A 152 -8.17 11.72 3.84
C PHE A 152 -8.07 13.24 3.96
N GLN A 153 -7.23 13.87 3.14
CA GLN A 153 -7.09 15.33 3.12
C GLN A 153 -8.39 16.03 2.74
N ALA A 154 -9.11 15.51 1.73
CA ALA A 154 -10.37 16.09 1.29
C ALA A 154 -11.42 16.05 2.39
N VAL A 155 -11.58 14.91 3.08
CA VAL A 155 -12.53 14.77 4.19
C VAL A 155 -12.11 15.64 5.37
N ALA A 156 -10.86 15.53 5.83
CA ALA A 156 -10.38 16.31 6.97
C ALA A 156 -10.51 17.82 6.74
N SER A 157 -10.11 18.33 5.58
CA SER A 157 -10.24 19.76 5.23
C SER A 157 -11.69 20.22 5.01
N SER A 158 -12.61 19.27 4.80
CA SER A 158 -14.04 19.61 4.68
C SER A 158 -14.74 19.76 6.02
N LEU A 159 -14.27 19.04 7.04
CA LEU A 159 -14.95 18.86 8.32
C LEU A 159 -14.24 19.58 9.48
N LEU A 160 -12.93 19.78 9.38
CA LEU A 160 -12.12 20.31 10.47
C LEU A 160 -11.75 21.77 10.24
N GLU A 161 -11.87 22.56 11.31
CA GLU A 161 -11.29 23.87 11.46
C GLU A 161 -10.13 23.83 12.47
N LYS A 162 -9.41 24.96 12.60
CA LYS A 162 -8.28 25.05 13.53
C LYS A 162 -8.72 24.78 14.98
N GLY A 163 -8.13 23.76 15.58
CA GLY A 163 -8.39 23.33 16.96
C GLY A 163 -9.59 22.40 17.13
N ASP A 164 -10.20 21.94 16.04
CA ASP A 164 -11.17 20.84 16.07
C ASP A 164 -10.45 19.51 16.34
N ILE A 165 -11.19 18.55 16.87
CA ILE A 165 -10.64 17.27 17.29
C ILE A 165 -11.11 16.16 16.36
N ALA A 166 -10.18 15.33 15.92
CA ALA A 166 -10.43 14.07 15.24
C ALA A 166 -9.98 12.90 16.11
N ILE A 167 -10.80 11.87 16.20
CA ILE A 167 -10.44 10.60 16.82
C ILE A 167 -9.91 9.67 15.75
N VAL A 168 -8.74 9.08 15.99
CA VAL A 168 -8.01 8.25 15.01
C VAL A 168 -7.54 6.96 15.70
N SER A 169 -7.49 5.86 14.95
CA SER A 169 -6.88 4.62 15.45
C SER A 169 -5.40 4.84 15.79
N SER A 170 -4.94 4.32 16.92
CA SER A 170 -3.50 4.30 17.25
C SER A 170 -2.66 3.44 16.30
N LEU A 171 -3.31 2.62 15.47
CA LEU A 171 -2.69 1.85 14.38
C LEU A 171 -2.79 2.53 13.00
N SER A 172 -3.46 3.68 12.91
CA SER A 172 -3.64 4.37 11.64
C SER A 172 -2.32 4.74 10.98
N HIS A 173 -2.34 4.71 9.65
CA HIS A 173 -1.19 5.14 8.87
C HIS A 173 -0.96 6.67 9.05
N TYR A 174 0.30 7.10 9.12
CA TYR A 174 0.68 8.51 9.33
C TYR A 174 -0.03 9.50 8.40
N THR A 175 -0.56 9.07 7.25
CA THR A 175 -1.28 9.94 6.32
C THR A 175 -2.62 10.43 6.87
N GLU A 176 -3.24 9.71 7.80
CA GLU A 176 -4.44 10.15 8.51
C GLU A 176 -4.09 11.25 9.50
N PHE A 177 -3.06 11.02 10.33
CA PHE A 177 -2.54 12.05 11.25
C PHE A 177 -2.21 13.34 10.52
N LEU A 178 -1.44 13.25 9.42
CA LEU A 178 -1.08 14.41 8.60
C LEU A 178 -2.29 15.10 7.96
N SER A 179 -3.35 14.36 7.63
CA SER A 179 -4.56 14.98 7.06
C SER A 179 -5.28 15.86 8.08
N VAL A 180 -5.35 15.41 9.33
CA VAL A 180 -5.91 16.16 10.45
C VAL A 180 -5.05 17.39 10.77
N GLU A 181 -3.73 17.20 10.90
CA GLU A 181 -2.77 18.28 11.15
C GLU A 181 -2.82 19.36 10.05
N ASN A 182 -2.84 18.97 8.78
CA ASN A 182 -2.93 19.90 7.65
C ASN A 182 -4.25 20.70 7.64
N ALA A 183 -5.32 20.15 8.18
CA ALA A 183 -6.59 20.85 8.36
C ALA A 183 -6.59 21.78 9.61
N GLY A 184 -5.51 21.77 10.40
CA GLY A 184 -5.41 22.51 11.66
C GLY A 184 -6.07 21.82 12.84
N GLY A 185 -6.48 20.57 12.67
CA GLY A 185 -7.12 19.75 13.70
C GLY A 185 -6.13 19.15 14.71
N ILE A 186 -6.67 18.59 15.77
CA ILE A 186 -5.95 17.90 16.84
C ILE A 186 -6.34 16.42 16.80
N VAL A 187 -5.35 15.54 16.75
CA VAL A 187 -5.56 14.09 16.81
C VAL A 187 -5.66 13.63 18.26
N LYS A 188 -6.65 12.77 18.52
CA LYS A 188 -6.77 11.96 19.73
C LYS A 188 -6.85 10.50 19.34
N GLU A 189 -5.98 9.67 19.91
CA GLU A 189 -5.85 8.26 19.53
C GLU A 189 -6.72 7.35 20.40
N VAL A 190 -7.38 6.38 19.76
CA VAL A 190 -8.05 5.27 20.46
C VAL A 190 -7.01 4.18 20.76
N PRO A 191 -6.90 3.74 22.02
CA PRO A 191 -5.95 2.68 22.39
C PRO A 191 -6.38 1.31 21.85
N LEU A 192 -5.40 0.42 21.71
CA LEU A 192 -5.60 -0.99 21.40
C LEU A 192 -5.98 -1.78 22.65
N ASN A 193 -6.73 -2.87 22.45
CA ASN A 193 -6.83 -3.92 23.44
C ASN A 193 -5.60 -4.85 23.40
N GLU A 194 -5.57 -5.86 24.26
CA GLU A 194 -4.50 -6.87 24.35
C GLU A 194 -4.28 -7.68 23.05
N ASN A 195 -5.30 -7.76 22.19
CA ASN A 195 -5.25 -8.45 20.90
C ASN A 195 -4.88 -7.54 19.73
N ASN A 196 -4.43 -6.31 19.99
CA ASN A 196 -4.15 -5.29 18.99
C ASN A 196 -5.37 -4.94 18.12
N ILE A 197 -6.54 -4.85 18.73
CA ILE A 197 -7.82 -4.50 18.08
C ILE A 197 -8.37 -3.22 18.70
N ILE A 198 -8.90 -2.33 17.87
CA ILE A 198 -9.72 -1.19 18.30
C ILE A 198 -11.16 -1.66 18.45
N THR A 199 -11.73 -1.42 19.63
CA THR A 199 -13.11 -1.81 19.97
C THR A 199 -14.06 -0.62 19.97
N ALA A 200 -15.34 -0.90 19.90
CA ALA A 200 -16.39 0.11 20.04
C ALA A 200 -16.35 0.77 21.45
N ASP A 201 -16.13 -0.02 22.49
CA ASP A 201 -16.07 0.46 23.88
C ASP A 201 -14.89 1.43 24.07
N ALA A 202 -13.68 1.06 23.60
CA ALA A 202 -12.50 1.92 23.67
C ALA A 202 -12.72 3.23 22.89
N THR A 203 -13.47 3.18 21.79
CA THR A 203 -13.81 4.38 21.01
C THR A 203 -14.81 5.25 21.77
N ALA A 204 -15.84 4.67 22.40
CA ALA A 204 -16.79 5.39 23.25
C ALA A 204 -16.07 6.09 24.41
N GLU A 205 -15.24 5.36 25.13
CA GLU A 205 -14.46 5.92 26.25
C GLU A 205 -13.57 7.09 25.80
N LYS A 206 -12.95 6.97 24.62
CA LYS A 206 -12.13 8.06 24.06
C LYS A 206 -12.96 9.28 23.66
N ILE A 207 -14.15 9.10 23.09
CA ILE A 207 -15.07 10.21 22.79
C ILE A 207 -15.46 10.92 24.08
N GLU A 208 -15.89 10.18 25.10
CA GLU A 208 -16.29 10.74 26.40
C GLU A 208 -15.14 11.45 27.13
N GLU A 209 -13.93 10.84 27.09
CA GLU A 209 -12.71 11.45 27.63
C GLU A 209 -12.47 12.82 26.99
N VAL A 210 -12.50 12.88 25.65
CA VAL A 210 -12.27 14.12 24.90
C VAL A 210 -13.31 15.19 25.24
N ILE A 211 -14.58 14.82 25.27
CA ILE A 211 -15.66 15.76 25.63
C ILE A 211 -15.46 16.28 27.06
N ARG A 212 -15.13 15.42 28.01
CA ARG A 212 -14.92 15.78 29.42
C ARG A 212 -13.70 16.70 29.59
N GLU A 213 -12.59 16.44 28.87
CA GLU A 213 -11.36 17.20 29.00
C GLU A 213 -11.40 18.56 28.30
N THR A 214 -12.08 18.62 27.14
CA THR A 214 -12.00 19.79 26.26
C THR A 214 -13.31 20.58 26.16
N GLY A 215 -14.41 20.00 26.58
CA GLY A 215 -15.75 20.56 26.36
C GLY A 215 -16.20 20.52 24.88
N LYS A 216 -15.46 19.85 24.00
CA LYS A 216 -15.73 19.80 22.57
C LYS A 216 -16.07 18.39 22.14
N THR A 217 -17.09 18.22 21.29
CA THR A 217 -17.36 16.97 20.59
C THR A 217 -16.38 16.83 19.43
N PRO A 218 -15.72 15.67 19.26
CA PRO A 218 -14.91 15.39 18.08
C PRO A 218 -15.72 15.54 16.78
N LYS A 219 -15.06 16.00 15.72
CA LYS A 219 -15.73 16.25 14.43
C LYS A 219 -15.76 15.04 13.50
N ILE A 220 -14.90 14.07 13.74
CA ILE A 220 -14.79 12.86 12.92
C ILE A 220 -14.09 11.75 13.70
N VAL A 221 -14.51 10.52 13.45
CA VAL A 221 -13.79 9.30 13.82
C VAL A 221 -13.22 8.70 12.55
N MET A 222 -11.91 8.39 12.52
CA MET A 222 -11.20 7.81 11.38
C MET A 222 -10.62 6.47 11.79
N MET A 223 -11.08 5.38 11.15
CA MET A 223 -10.73 4.02 11.56
C MET A 223 -10.38 3.12 10.38
N ASP A 224 -9.31 2.35 10.54
CA ASP A 224 -8.98 1.24 9.65
C ASP A 224 -9.96 0.08 9.88
N HIS A 225 -10.41 -0.60 8.82
CA HIS A 225 -11.11 -1.88 9.00
C HIS A 225 -10.12 -3.00 9.31
N PHE A 226 -9.06 -3.06 8.49
CA PHE A 226 -7.88 -3.88 8.76
C PHE A 226 -6.66 -2.96 8.77
N ASP A 227 -5.95 -2.91 9.88
CA ASP A 227 -4.79 -2.05 10.03
C ASP A 227 -3.58 -2.50 9.19
N TYR A 228 -2.68 -1.57 8.89
CA TYR A 228 -1.51 -1.88 8.07
C TYR A 228 -0.39 -2.60 8.83
N GLN A 229 -0.44 -2.65 10.16
CA GLN A 229 0.62 -3.23 10.97
C GLN A 229 0.41 -4.73 11.21
N PHE A 230 -0.79 -5.11 11.66
CA PHE A 230 -1.15 -6.49 11.99
C PHE A 230 -2.15 -7.07 10.99
N ALA A 231 -2.89 -6.21 10.28
CA ALA A 231 -4.07 -6.57 9.50
C ALA A 231 -5.09 -7.36 10.35
N ASN A 232 -5.36 -6.84 11.54
CA ASN A 232 -6.42 -7.31 12.41
C ASN A 232 -7.73 -6.59 12.07
N GLU A 233 -8.84 -7.29 12.22
CA GLU A 233 -10.16 -6.72 12.01
C GLU A 233 -10.59 -5.88 13.21
N HIS A 234 -10.92 -4.62 12.98
CA HIS A 234 -11.45 -3.73 14.01
C HIS A 234 -12.99 -3.71 13.98
N GLU A 235 -13.60 -3.35 15.10
CA GLU A 235 -15.07 -3.40 15.31
C GLU A 235 -15.81 -2.24 14.61
N ILE A 236 -15.63 -2.09 13.28
CA ILE A 236 -16.12 -0.93 12.53
C ILE A 236 -17.60 -0.65 12.72
N LYS A 237 -18.48 -1.68 12.64
CA LYS A 237 -19.93 -1.50 12.85
C LYS A 237 -20.26 -0.99 14.24
N GLY A 238 -19.58 -1.51 15.26
CA GLY A 238 -19.73 -1.06 16.64
C GLY A 238 -19.24 0.39 16.81
N ILE A 239 -18.07 0.68 16.23
CA ILE A 239 -17.46 2.03 16.25
C ILE A 239 -18.36 3.03 15.54
N ALA A 240 -18.92 2.71 14.36
CA ALA A 240 -19.88 3.56 13.66
C ALA A 240 -21.10 3.87 14.53
N LYS A 241 -21.71 2.82 15.12
CA LYS A 241 -22.86 2.97 15.99
C LYS A 241 -22.58 3.91 17.17
N VAL A 242 -21.43 3.74 17.81
CA VAL A 242 -21.02 4.59 18.93
C VAL A 242 -20.79 6.03 18.45
N SER A 243 -20.05 6.22 17.36
CA SER A 243 -19.77 7.56 16.80
C SER A 243 -21.05 8.34 16.48
N HIS A 244 -22.01 7.67 15.84
CA HIS A 244 -23.29 8.27 15.48
C HIS A 244 -24.19 8.63 16.69
N GLN A 245 -24.01 7.99 17.86
CA GLN A 245 -24.70 8.38 19.09
C GLN A 245 -24.30 9.78 19.57
N TYR A 246 -23.13 10.27 19.13
CA TYR A 246 -22.61 11.60 19.41
C TYR A 246 -22.67 12.54 18.21
N ASP A 247 -23.41 12.17 17.16
CA ASP A 247 -23.49 12.89 15.87
C ASP A 247 -22.11 13.07 15.20
N ILE A 248 -21.20 12.12 15.36
CA ILE A 248 -19.85 12.15 14.80
C ILE A 248 -19.80 11.20 13.59
N PRO A 249 -19.47 11.70 12.38
CA PRO A 249 -19.34 10.85 11.21
C PRO A 249 -18.11 9.93 11.29
N LEU A 250 -18.25 8.71 10.69
CA LEU A 250 -17.19 7.73 10.59
C LEU A 250 -16.53 7.74 9.19
N LEU A 251 -15.23 7.95 9.17
CA LEU A 251 -14.38 7.66 8.01
C LEU A 251 -13.82 6.24 8.13
N TYR A 252 -14.20 5.40 7.20
CA TYR A 252 -13.69 4.05 7.03
C TYR A 252 -12.43 4.08 6.15
N ASN A 253 -11.28 3.70 6.72
CA ASN A 253 -10.06 3.49 5.95
C ASN A 253 -10.02 2.07 5.39
N GLY A 254 -10.30 1.97 4.10
CA GLY A 254 -10.30 0.73 3.33
C GLY A 254 -9.06 0.54 2.47
N ALA A 255 -7.91 1.10 2.83
CA ALA A 255 -6.69 1.01 2.01
C ALA A 255 -6.20 -0.43 1.79
N TYR A 256 -6.59 -1.37 2.64
CA TYR A 256 -6.30 -2.80 2.54
C TYR A 256 -7.53 -3.68 2.27
N THR A 257 -8.72 -3.08 2.09
CA THR A 257 -9.97 -3.83 1.91
C THR A 257 -10.67 -3.50 0.61
N VAL A 258 -10.78 -2.22 0.24
CA VAL A 258 -11.46 -1.79 -0.99
C VAL A 258 -10.78 -2.38 -2.22
N GLY A 259 -11.52 -3.22 -2.97
CA GLY A 259 -11.03 -3.93 -4.16
C GLY A 259 -10.23 -5.21 -3.87
N VAL A 260 -10.14 -5.61 -2.61
CA VAL A 260 -9.51 -6.88 -2.15
C VAL A 260 -10.58 -7.83 -1.64
N MET A 261 -11.49 -7.33 -0.81
CA MET A 261 -12.62 -8.04 -0.24
C MET A 261 -13.93 -7.28 -0.49
N PRO A 262 -15.10 -7.90 -0.28
CA PRO A 262 -16.36 -7.18 -0.31
C PRO A 262 -16.38 -6.07 0.75
N VAL A 263 -16.79 -4.86 0.36
CA VAL A 263 -16.99 -3.72 1.25
C VAL A 263 -18.37 -3.15 1.00
N ASP A 264 -19.19 -3.14 2.04
CA ASP A 264 -20.51 -2.51 2.06
C ASP A 264 -20.47 -1.32 3.02
N GLY A 265 -20.28 -0.11 2.48
CA GLY A 265 -20.07 1.07 3.30
C GLY A 265 -21.28 1.40 4.18
N LYS A 266 -22.50 1.26 3.65
CA LYS A 266 -23.73 1.53 4.42
C LYS A 266 -23.98 0.50 5.51
N ASP A 267 -23.76 -0.79 5.24
CA ASP A 267 -23.88 -1.85 6.24
C ASP A 267 -22.84 -1.71 7.37
N LEU A 268 -21.65 -1.19 7.03
CA LEU A 268 -20.61 -0.87 8.00
C LEU A 268 -20.88 0.42 8.79
N GLY A 269 -21.85 1.22 8.39
CA GLY A 269 -22.17 2.52 8.99
C GLY A 269 -21.13 3.60 8.63
N ALA A 270 -20.43 3.47 7.52
CA ALA A 270 -19.45 4.45 7.10
C ALA A 270 -20.10 5.66 6.41
N ASP A 271 -19.74 6.87 6.83
CA ASP A 271 -20.10 8.12 6.14
C ASP A 271 -19.15 8.40 4.97
N PHE A 272 -17.89 8.00 5.15
CA PHE A 272 -16.86 8.09 4.13
C PHE A 272 -16.12 6.76 4.01
N VAL A 273 -15.92 6.30 2.77
CA VAL A 273 -15.10 5.12 2.46
C VAL A 273 -13.91 5.57 1.62
N ILE A 274 -12.70 5.30 2.08
CA ILE A 274 -11.48 5.61 1.36
C ILE A 274 -10.72 4.33 1.01
N GLY A 275 -10.44 4.15 -0.28
CA GLY A 275 -9.67 3.04 -0.82
C GLY A 275 -8.36 3.49 -1.46
N SER A 276 -7.35 2.61 -1.48
CA SER A 276 -6.08 2.84 -2.16
C SER A 276 -6.03 2.05 -3.46
N GLY A 277 -6.16 2.73 -4.61
CA GLY A 277 -6.21 2.07 -5.91
C GLY A 277 -4.94 1.31 -6.25
N HIS A 278 -3.77 1.89 -5.98
CA HIS A 278 -2.47 1.26 -6.27
C HIS A 278 -2.05 0.18 -5.26
N LYS A 279 -2.72 0.06 -4.11
CA LYS A 279 -2.50 -1.06 -3.18
C LYS A 279 -3.47 -2.21 -3.45
N SER A 280 -4.75 -1.90 -3.72
CA SER A 280 -5.84 -2.85 -3.62
C SER A 280 -6.79 -2.90 -4.81
N MET A 281 -6.65 -2.05 -5.83
CA MET A 281 -7.54 -2.03 -7.00
C MET A 281 -6.83 -2.24 -8.34
N ALA A 282 -5.66 -2.87 -8.35
CA ALA A 282 -4.86 -3.14 -9.54
C ALA A 282 -4.69 -1.91 -10.45
N SER A 283 -4.48 -0.74 -9.84
CA SER A 283 -4.34 0.55 -10.52
C SER A 283 -2.93 1.12 -10.37
N ALA A 284 -2.51 1.94 -11.33
CA ALA A 284 -1.24 2.65 -11.24
C ALA A 284 -1.25 3.70 -10.11
N ALA A 285 -0.07 3.96 -9.54
CA ALA A 285 0.11 4.96 -8.49
C ALA A 285 0.33 6.37 -9.09
N PRO A 286 -0.15 7.43 -8.41
CA PRO A 286 -1.04 7.42 -7.25
C PRO A 286 -2.50 7.31 -7.67
N SER A 287 -3.23 6.41 -7.07
CA SER A 287 -4.68 6.30 -7.28
C SER A 287 -5.39 5.88 -5.98
N GLY A 288 -6.62 6.32 -5.83
CA GLY A 288 -7.48 6.01 -4.71
C GLY A 288 -8.95 6.28 -5.04
N VAL A 289 -9.80 5.93 -4.11
CA VAL A 289 -11.24 6.17 -4.17
C VAL A 289 -11.65 6.89 -2.90
N LEU A 290 -12.53 7.87 -3.03
CA LEU A 290 -13.31 8.46 -1.96
C LEU A 290 -14.77 8.29 -2.31
N ALA A 291 -15.50 7.56 -1.48
CA ALA A 291 -16.96 7.43 -1.57
C ALA A 291 -17.62 7.96 -0.30
N THR A 292 -18.86 8.43 -0.40
CA THR A 292 -19.59 9.04 0.69
C THR A 292 -21.09 8.90 0.53
N THR A 293 -21.85 9.20 1.60
CA THR A 293 -23.29 9.26 1.59
C THR A 293 -23.81 10.53 0.92
N GLU A 294 -25.10 10.56 0.55
CA GLU A 294 -25.77 11.72 -0.04
C GLU A 294 -25.68 12.97 0.86
N GLU A 295 -25.70 12.79 2.17
CA GLU A 295 -25.58 13.85 3.16
C GLU A 295 -24.25 14.60 3.06
N TRP A 296 -23.14 13.86 2.94
CA TRP A 296 -21.80 14.43 2.97
C TRP A 296 -21.23 14.79 1.58
N ALA A 297 -21.84 14.26 0.51
CA ALA A 297 -21.37 14.53 -0.85
C ALA A 297 -21.33 16.03 -1.20
N PRO A 298 -22.34 16.87 -0.87
CA PRO A 298 -22.26 18.31 -1.14
C PRO A 298 -21.15 19.03 -0.38
N ILE A 299 -20.64 18.44 0.68
CA ILE A 299 -19.59 19.00 1.54
C ILE A 299 -18.20 18.64 0.99
N VAL A 300 -17.93 17.36 0.73
CA VAL A 300 -16.60 16.89 0.25
C VAL A 300 -16.40 17.04 -1.25
N PHE A 301 -17.47 17.05 -2.04
CA PHE A 301 -17.43 17.27 -3.49
C PHE A 301 -17.90 18.67 -3.90
N ARG A 302 -17.79 19.64 -2.99
CA ARG A 302 -18.21 21.01 -3.22
C ARG A 302 -17.37 21.70 -4.30
N THR A 303 -18.00 22.65 -4.96
CA THR A 303 -17.33 23.56 -5.89
C THR A 303 -16.89 24.82 -5.12
N THR A 304 -15.74 25.40 -5.49
CA THR A 304 -15.26 26.60 -4.84
C THR A 304 -16.16 27.80 -5.06
N GLN A 305 -16.34 28.61 -4.02
CA GLN A 305 -17.01 29.90 -4.07
C GLN A 305 -16.04 31.07 -4.35
N MET A 306 -14.75 30.78 -4.49
CA MET A 306 -13.73 31.80 -4.76
C MET A 306 -14.04 32.62 -6.00
N LYS A 307 -13.76 33.92 -5.88
CA LYS A 307 -13.88 34.90 -6.95
C LYS A 307 -12.60 35.71 -7.01
N GLY A 308 -12.07 35.90 -8.22
CA GLY A 308 -10.94 36.80 -8.42
C GLY A 308 -11.35 38.24 -8.08
N ASP A 309 -10.62 38.88 -7.18
CA ASP A 309 -10.87 40.26 -6.72
C ASP A 309 -10.74 41.25 -7.89
N LEU A 310 -9.74 41.09 -8.74
CA LEU A 310 -9.45 41.95 -9.86
C LEU A 310 -10.30 41.66 -11.11
N THR A 311 -10.48 40.37 -11.42
CA THR A 311 -11.11 39.94 -12.69
C THR A 311 -12.58 39.59 -12.54
N GLY A 312 -13.10 39.42 -11.32
CA GLY A 312 -14.43 38.88 -11.05
C GLY A 312 -14.62 37.42 -11.47
N ARG A 313 -13.56 36.72 -11.88
CA ARG A 313 -13.59 35.34 -12.38
C ARG A 313 -14.03 34.36 -11.32
N LYS A 314 -15.01 33.52 -11.65
CA LYS A 314 -15.56 32.47 -10.77
C LYS A 314 -15.17 31.09 -11.26
N PHE A 315 -15.04 30.13 -10.32
CA PHE A 315 -14.62 28.75 -10.58
C PHE A 315 -15.65 27.71 -10.13
N GLY A 316 -16.87 28.12 -9.81
CA GLY A 316 -17.94 27.30 -9.21
C GLY A 316 -18.49 26.15 -10.07
N ILE A 317 -17.84 25.80 -11.19
CA ILE A 317 -18.22 24.67 -12.05
C ILE A 317 -17.37 23.41 -11.79
N LYS A 318 -16.39 23.51 -10.87
CA LYS A 318 -15.41 22.44 -10.66
C LYS A 318 -15.46 21.97 -9.22
N GLU A 319 -15.49 20.66 -8.99
CA GLU A 319 -15.32 20.01 -7.67
C GLU A 319 -13.85 20.00 -7.27
N VAL A 320 -13.16 21.11 -7.44
CA VAL A 320 -11.70 21.18 -7.30
C VAL A 320 -11.25 21.68 -5.93
N GLU A 321 -12.16 22.20 -5.13
CA GLU A 321 -11.79 22.78 -3.83
C GLU A 321 -11.14 21.71 -2.93
N MET A 322 -11.79 20.58 -2.78
CA MET A 322 -11.29 19.47 -1.98
C MET A 322 -10.51 18.45 -2.79
N LEU A 323 -10.98 18.10 -3.98
CA LEU A 323 -10.37 17.03 -4.79
C LEU A 323 -9.12 17.48 -5.55
N GLY A 324 -9.00 18.74 -5.87
CA GLY A 324 -7.98 19.27 -6.77
C GLY A 324 -8.37 19.12 -8.24
N CYS A 325 -7.65 19.83 -9.12
CA CYS A 325 -7.86 19.75 -10.56
C CYS A 325 -6.84 18.81 -11.19
N THR A 326 -7.23 18.23 -12.30
CA THR A 326 -6.43 17.30 -13.11
C THR A 326 -6.24 15.94 -12.45
N LEU A 327 -7.12 15.01 -12.79
CA LEU A 327 -6.86 13.60 -12.59
C LEU A 327 -5.77 13.15 -13.59
N MET A 328 -4.86 12.32 -13.13
CA MET A 328 -3.82 11.75 -13.98
C MET A 328 -4.47 10.67 -14.87
N GLY A 329 -4.58 10.95 -16.17
CA GLY A 329 -5.29 10.09 -17.12
C GLY A 329 -4.85 8.63 -17.08
N GLY A 330 -3.55 8.36 -17.12
CA GLY A 330 -3.01 7.01 -17.07
C GLY A 330 -3.43 6.23 -15.81
N THR A 331 -3.43 6.86 -14.63
CA THR A 331 -3.85 6.21 -13.37
C THR A 331 -5.34 5.96 -13.32
N LEU A 332 -6.14 6.92 -13.73
CA LEU A 332 -7.60 6.79 -13.78
C LEU A 332 -8.00 5.66 -14.73
N PHE A 333 -7.49 5.66 -15.97
CA PHE A 333 -7.86 4.65 -16.96
C PHE A 333 -7.32 3.27 -16.64
N SER A 334 -6.17 3.16 -15.95
CA SER A 334 -5.71 1.88 -15.43
C SER A 334 -6.67 1.32 -14.39
N MET A 335 -7.26 2.16 -13.54
CA MET A 335 -8.28 1.73 -12.58
C MET A 335 -9.57 1.30 -13.29
N MET A 336 -10.07 2.11 -14.23
CA MET A 336 -11.26 1.77 -15.00
C MET A 336 -11.09 0.45 -15.75
N ALA A 337 -9.92 0.23 -16.37
CA ALA A 337 -9.64 -0.98 -17.13
C ALA A 337 -9.48 -2.24 -16.26
N SER A 338 -8.98 -2.12 -15.02
CA SER A 338 -8.86 -3.25 -14.09
C SER A 338 -10.15 -3.53 -13.30
N PHE A 339 -11.07 -2.60 -13.26
CA PHE A 339 -12.26 -2.67 -12.40
C PHE A 339 -13.14 -3.91 -12.62
N PRO A 340 -13.40 -4.38 -13.86
CA PRO A 340 -14.11 -5.64 -14.06
C PRO A 340 -13.46 -6.83 -13.34
N ALA A 341 -12.12 -6.94 -13.43
CA ALA A 341 -11.37 -7.99 -12.73
C ALA A 341 -11.39 -7.80 -11.21
N VAL A 342 -11.39 -6.54 -10.74
CA VAL A 342 -11.50 -6.22 -9.30
C VAL A 342 -12.87 -6.66 -8.77
N LYS A 343 -13.95 -6.38 -9.48
CA LYS A 343 -15.31 -6.82 -9.09
C LYS A 343 -15.44 -8.35 -8.99
N GLU A 344 -14.74 -9.09 -9.82
CA GLU A 344 -14.78 -10.56 -9.75
C GLU A 344 -13.88 -11.10 -8.62
N ARG A 345 -12.68 -10.57 -8.46
CA ARG A 345 -11.74 -11.12 -7.48
C ARG A 345 -12.17 -10.95 -6.02
N VAL A 346 -12.90 -9.87 -5.68
CA VAL A 346 -13.40 -9.66 -4.31
C VAL A 346 -14.35 -10.76 -3.86
N LYS A 347 -15.03 -11.44 -4.80
CA LYS A 347 -15.92 -12.56 -4.51
C LYS A 347 -15.17 -13.81 -3.99
N ASN A 348 -13.86 -13.89 -4.22
CA ASN A 348 -13.02 -15.01 -3.83
C ASN A 348 -12.29 -14.77 -2.49
N TRP A 349 -12.80 -13.88 -1.66
CA TRP A 349 -12.13 -13.50 -0.40
C TRP A 349 -11.88 -14.67 0.55
N ASP A 350 -12.86 -15.56 0.72
CA ASP A 350 -12.73 -16.72 1.59
C ASP A 350 -11.57 -17.64 1.18
N GLU A 351 -11.34 -17.77 -0.14
CA GLU A 351 -10.19 -18.51 -0.67
C GLU A 351 -8.86 -17.81 -0.33
N GLU A 352 -8.79 -16.47 -0.42
CA GLU A 352 -7.61 -15.70 -0.04
C GLU A 352 -7.30 -15.85 1.46
N VAL A 353 -8.32 -15.81 2.31
CA VAL A 353 -8.20 -16.04 3.76
C VAL A 353 -7.77 -17.48 4.05
N SER A 354 -8.35 -18.47 3.39
CA SER A 354 -7.98 -19.88 3.52
C SER A 354 -6.50 -20.12 3.19
N LYS A 355 -5.97 -19.50 2.12
CA LYS A 355 -4.55 -19.57 1.76
C LYS A 355 -3.64 -18.97 2.82
N SER A 356 -4.06 -17.85 3.41
CA SER A 356 -3.31 -17.23 4.50
C SER A 356 -3.24 -18.14 5.72
N ASN A 357 -4.36 -18.71 6.14
CA ASN A 357 -4.40 -19.63 7.28
C ASN A 357 -3.51 -20.87 7.04
N TYR A 358 -3.58 -21.48 5.87
CA TYR A 358 -2.69 -22.59 5.49
C TYR A 358 -1.21 -22.22 5.63
N LEU A 359 -0.79 -21.06 5.10
CA LEU A 359 0.60 -20.63 5.22
C LEU A 359 1.03 -20.42 6.67
N ILE A 360 0.14 -19.84 7.49
CA ILE A 360 0.46 -19.59 8.90
C ILE A 360 0.61 -20.92 9.67
N GLU A 361 -0.21 -21.91 9.40
CA GLU A 361 -0.04 -23.26 9.98
C GLU A 361 1.35 -23.83 9.64
N ARG A 362 1.81 -23.68 8.38
CA ARG A 362 3.15 -24.10 7.98
C ARG A 362 4.26 -23.32 8.68
N ILE A 363 4.09 -22.03 8.91
CA ILE A 363 5.06 -21.20 9.64
C ILE A 363 5.08 -21.58 11.13
N LEU A 364 3.93 -21.83 11.73
CA LEU A 364 3.81 -22.22 13.14
C LEU A 364 4.37 -23.63 13.42
N SER A 365 4.50 -24.50 12.41
CA SER A 365 5.21 -25.78 12.57
C SER A 365 6.72 -25.59 12.81
N ILE A 366 7.29 -24.43 12.50
CA ILE A 366 8.69 -24.10 12.79
C ILE A 366 8.79 -23.62 14.23
N SER A 367 9.45 -24.41 15.09
CA SER A 367 9.58 -24.12 16.53
C SER A 367 10.15 -22.71 16.77
N GLY A 368 9.52 -21.94 17.67
CA GLY A 368 9.89 -20.57 17.96
C GLY A 368 9.27 -19.50 17.05
N SER A 369 8.51 -19.89 16.02
CA SER A 369 7.74 -18.94 15.21
C SER A 369 6.37 -18.68 15.86
N LYS A 370 5.91 -17.42 15.76
CA LYS A 370 4.62 -16.95 16.31
C LYS A 370 3.91 -16.07 15.30
N VAL A 371 2.61 -16.00 15.37
CA VAL A 371 1.80 -15.02 14.64
C VAL A 371 1.51 -13.84 15.58
N LEU A 372 1.76 -12.60 15.10
CA LEU A 372 1.46 -11.36 15.83
C LEU A 372 0.10 -10.78 15.43
N SER A 373 -0.41 -11.17 14.29
CA SER A 373 -1.77 -10.87 13.85
C SER A 373 -2.78 -11.77 14.56
N GLU A 374 -4.06 -11.43 14.52
CA GLU A 374 -5.13 -12.32 15.02
C GLU A 374 -5.06 -13.70 14.33
N TYR A 375 -5.42 -14.75 15.03
CA TYR A 375 -5.47 -16.10 14.48
C TYR A 375 -6.73 -16.84 14.99
N PRO A 376 -7.48 -17.55 14.13
CA PRO A 376 -7.26 -17.70 12.69
C PRO A 376 -7.31 -16.36 11.92
N ARG A 377 -6.60 -16.31 10.79
CA ARG A 377 -6.54 -15.09 9.97
C ARG A 377 -7.89 -14.78 9.33
N LYS A 378 -8.19 -13.49 9.25
CA LYS A 378 -9.31 -12.94 8.49
C LYS A 378 -8.85 -12.10 7.28
N HIS A 379 -7.53 -11.95 7.11
CA HIS A 379 -6.93 -11.17 6.02
C HIS A 379 -5.72 -11.88 5.43
N ALA A 380 -5.43 -11.62 4.15
CA ALA A 380 -4.28 -12.19 3.44
C ALA A 380 -2.93 -11.56 3.86
N LEU A 381 -2.94 -10.38 4.46
CA LEU A 381 -1.78 -9.75 5.08
C LEU A 381 -1.59 -10.33 6.48
N THR A 382 -0.36 -10.72 6.82
CA THR A 382 -0.04 -11.28 8.15
C THR A 382 1.28 -10.73 8.65
N LYS A 383 1.35 -10.43 9.94
CA LYS A 383 2.59 -10.12 10.68
C LYS A 383 2.96 -11.32 11.53
N ILE A 384 4.20 -11.76 11.40
CA ILE A 384 4.76 -12.90 12.15
C ILE A 384 5.97 -12.45 12.97
N ASP A 385 6.23 -13.18 14.04
CA ASP A 385 7.44 -13.07 14.86
C ASP A 385 8.26 -14.35 14.72
N THR A 386 9.48 -14.20 14.28
CA THR A 386 10.46 -15.27 14.08
C THR A 386 11.74 -15.01 14.87
N THR A 387 11.63 -14.24 15.98
CA THR A 387 12.74 -13.90 16.87
C THR A 387 13.37 -15.15 17.48
N ASP A 388 12.54 -16.12 17.87
CA ASP A 388 12.99 -17.37 18.50
C ASP A 388 13.22 -18.50 17.47
N SER A 389 13.08 -18.21 16.16
CA SER A 389 13.36 -19.14 15.06
C SER A 389 14.39 -18.56 14.08
N PHE A 390 13.99 -17.98 12.96
CA PHE A 390 14.93 -17.47 11.94
C PHE A 390 15.93 -16.43 12.46
N ASP A 391 15.59 -15.61 13.47
CA ASP A 391 16.54 -14.64 14.02
C ASP A 391 17.64 -15.32 14.85
N THR A 392 17.39 -16.46 15.45
CA THR A 392 18.44 -17.23 16.15
C THR A 392 19.50 -17.73 15.16
N VAL A 393 19.08 -18.15 13.97
CA VAL A 393 20.00 -18.49 12.88
C VAL A 393 20.78 -17.26 12.43
N ALA A 394 20.09 -16.11 12.25
CA ALA A 394 20.71 -14.86 11.81
C ALA A 394 21.87 -14.39 12.69
N LYS A 395 21.80 -14.63 13.99
CA LYS A 395 22.85 -14.26 14.96
C LYS A 395 24.19 -14.95 14.68
N ASN A 396 24.15 -16.17 14.17
CA ASN A 396 25.35 -17.02 13.95
C ASN A 396 25.68 -17.25 12.46
N HIS A 397 24.78 -16.85 11.55
CA HIS A 397 24.97 -17.06 10.12
C HIS A 397 25.92 -16.00 9.52
N PRO A 398 26.87 -16.35 8.63
CA PRO A 398 27.79 -15.39 8.01
C PRO A 398 27.11 -14.20 7.33
N LYS A 399 25.95 -14.43 6.70
CA LYS A 399 25.14 -13.39 6.06
C LYS A 399 24.17 -12.69 7.04
N ARG A 400 24.24 -13.00 8.33
CA ARG A 400 23.33 -12.46 9.37
C ARG A 400 21.87 -12.50 8.91
N GLY A 401 21.08 -11.45 9.16
CA GLY A 401 19.66 -11.38 8.77
C GLY A 401 19.39 -11.46 7.27
N TYR A 402 20.39 -11.18 6.43
CA TYR A 402 20.22 -11.27 4.96
C TYR A 402 20.10 -12.70 4.45
N TYR A 403 20.46 -13.71 5.25
CA TYR A 403 20.40 -15.09 4.81
C TYR A 403 18.98 -15.51 4.40
N LEU A 404 17.95 -15.09 5.17
CA LEU A 404 16.57 -15.49 4.93
C LEU A 404 16.08 -14.95 3.57
N SER A 405 16.25 -13.65 3.33
CA SER A 405 15.87 -13.04 2.05
C SER A 405 16.65 -13.64 0.86
N ASN A 406 17.93 -13.98 1.05
CA ASN A 406 18.74 -14.62 0.02
C ASN A 406 18.29 -16.06 -0.26
N GLU A 407 18.01 -16.86 0.77
CA GLU A 407 17.49 -18.23 0.57
C GLU A 407 16.12 -18.25 -0.09
N LEU A 408 15.25 -17.30 0.25
CA LEU A 408 13.96 -17.10 -0.42
C LEU A 408 14.14 -16.68 -1.88
N SER A 409 15.04 -15.73 -2.17
CA SER A 409 15.33 -15.28 -3.55
C SER A 409 15.87 -16.39 -4.43
N LYS A 410 16.72 -17.29 -3.90
CA LYS A 410 17.19 -18.48 -4.64
C LYS A 410 16.06 -19.42 -5.05
N ARG A 411 14.95 -19.40 -4.31
CA ARG A 411 13.74 -20.18 -4.57
C ARG A 411 12.71 -19.42 -5.40
N GLY A 412 13.07 -18.26 -5.94
CA GLY A 412 12.15 -17.41 -6.70
C GLY A 412 11.09 -16.71 -5.85
N ILE A 413 11.32 -16.55 -4.54
CA ILE A 413 10.42 -15.88 -3.60
C ILE A 413 11.00 -14.51 -3.24
N ILE A 414 10.21 -13.45 -3.44
CA ILE A 414 10.58 -12.05 -3.17
C ILE A 414 9.52 -11.36 -2.29
N GLY A 415 9.89 -10.23 -1.69
CA GLY A 415 8.96 -9.38 -0.93
C GLY A 415 9.24 -9.32 0.57
N VAL A 416 10.19 -10.10 1.09
CA VAL A 416 10.72 -9.94 2.44
C VAL A 416 11.79 -8.84 2.43
N PHE A 417 11.70 -7.93 3.39
CA PHE A 417 12.74 -6.90 3.55
C PHE A 417 14.11 -7.55 3.82
N PRO A 418 15.16 -7.19 3.07
CA PRO A 418 16.51 -7.69 3.34
C PRO A 418 16.92 -7.43 4.79
N GLY A 419 17.35 -8.46 5.50
CA GLY A 419 17.73 -8.39 6.91
C GLY A 419 16.59 -8.56 7.92
N ALA A 420 15.34 -8.63 7.49
CA ALA A 420 14.20 -8.87 8.38
C ALA A 420 14.12 -10.35 8.79
N THR A 421 14.42 -10.64 10.05
CA THR A 421 14.39 -12.01 10.64
C THR A 421 13.67 -12.07 11.99
N LYS A 422 13.30 -10.91 12.56
CA LYS A 422 12.57 -10.84 13.83
C LYS A 422 11.06 -10.80 13.57
N ALA A 423 10.52 -9.61 13.46
CA ALA A 423 9.11 -9.40 13.15
C ALA A 423 8.99 -8.83 11.73
N TRP A 424 8.25 -9.51 10.87
CA TRP A 424 8.06 -9.09 9.48
C TRP A 424 6.67 -9.43 8.97
N LYS A 425 6.30 -8.85 7.84
CA LYS A 425 4.98 -9.01 7.23
C LYS A 425 5.09 -9.69 5.88
N LEU A 426 4.05 -10.42 5.53
CA LEU A 426 3.86 -11.01 4.22
C LEU A 426 2.39 -10.91 3.79
N SER A 427 2.13 -11.05 2.49
CA SER A 427 0.79 -11.19 1.94
C SER A 427 0.72 -12.36 0.96
N THR A 428 -0.31 -13.18 1.10
CA THR A 428 -0.61 -14.30 0.18
C THR A 428 -1.59 -13.90 -0.92
N TYR A 429 -2.10 -12.67 -0.90
CA TYR A 429 -3.13 -12.22 -1.82
C TYR A 429 -2.76 -12.43 -3.28
N GLY A 430 -3.67 -13.06 -4.03
CA GLY A 430 -3.50 -13.30 -5.47
C GLY A 430 -2.51 -14.39 -5.84
N LEU A 431 -1.90 -15.09 -4.87
CA LEU A 431 -1.11 -16.29 -5.13
C LEU A 431 -2.03 -17.49 -5.35
N SER A 432 -1.65 -18.42 -6.25
CA SER A 432 -2.33 -19.71 -6.34
C SER A 432 -2.03 -20.59 -5.12
N ARG A 433 -2.89 -21.58 -4.83
CA ARG A 433 -2.64 -22.54 -3.74
C ARG A 433 -1.29 -23.22 -3.86
N ASP A 434 -0.89 -23.60 -5.08
CA ASP A 434 0.40 -24.26 -5.30
C ASP A 434 1.58 -23.33 -4.97
N LYS A 435 1.47 -22.04 -5.30
CA LYS A 435 2.50 -21.05 -4.91
C LYS A 435 2.56 -20.85 -3.40
N VAL A 436 1.42 -20.84 -2.73
CA VAL A 436 1.36 -20.72 -1.25
C VAL A 436 1.92 -21.98 -0.59
N LYS A 437 1.61 -23.16 -1.13
CA LYS A 437 2.20 -24.43 -0.67
C LYS A 437 3.72 -24.41 -0.84
N TYR A 438 4.20 -24.08 -2.03
CA TYR A 438 5.64 -23.99 -2.32
C TYR A 438 6.35 -22.98 -1.40
N LEU A 439 5.71 -21.85 -1.09
CA LEU A 439 6.21 -20.87 -0.14
C LEU A 439 6.34 -21.46 1.27
N GLY A 440 5.31 -22.14 1.75
CA GLY A 440 5.31 -22.80 3.06
C GLY A 440 6.40 -23.86 3.16
N ASP A 441 6.48 -24.75 2.14
CA ASP A 441 7.49 -25.79 2.08
C ASP A 441 8.92 -25.20 1.99
N SER A 442 9.10 -24.11 1.23
CA SER A 442 10.39 -23.40 1.16
C SER A 442 10.82 -22.82 2.51
N LEU A 443 9.91 -22.26 3.29
CA LEU A 443 10.21 -21.76 4.65
C LEU A 443 10.61 -22.89 5.59
N VAL A 444 9.91 -24.02 5.53
CA VAL A 444 10.24 -25.23 6.31
C VAL A 444 11.61 -25.76 5.92
N GLU A 445 11.90 -25.94 4.63
CA GLU A 445 13.22 -26.39 4.15
C GLU A 445 14.36 -25.45 4.60
N ILE A 446 14.13 -24.13 4.56
CA ILE A 446 15.12 -23.16 5.04
C ILE A 446 15.34 -23.33 6.55
N ALA A 447 14.28 -23.58 7.32
CA ALA A 447 14.35 -23.82 8.75
C ALA A 447 15.17 -25.09 9.06
N GLU A 448 14.82 -26.21 8.46
CA GLU A 448 15.51 -27.50 8.63
C GLU A 448 16.98 -27.44 8.24
N LYS A 449 17.27 -26.84 7.06
CA LYS A 449 18.66 -26.64 6.57
C LYS A 449 19.52 -25.87 7.56
N ASN A 450 18.93 -24.98 8.36
CA ASN A 450 19.64 -24.17 9.36
C ASN A 450 19.49 -24.70 10.78
N GLY A 451 19.03 -25.95 10.95
CA GLY A 451 18.97 -26.65 12.23
C GLY A 451 17.82 -26.20 13.16
N LEU A 452 16.79 -25.55 12.61
CA LEU A 452 15.57 -25.27 13.37
C LEU A 452 14.69 -26.53 13.41
N GLU A 453 14.07 -26.76 14.55
CA GLU A 453 13.13 -27.87 14.72
C GLU A 453 11.80 -27.54 14.01
N VAL A 454 11.27 -28.52 13.27
CA VAL A 454 9.95 -28.45 12.63
C VAL A 454 9.09 -29.59 13.18
N ARG A 455 7.85 -29.28 13.54
CA ARG A 455 6.88 -30.20 14.14
C ARG A 455 5.92 -30.77 13.10
#